data_733beb4865a17289fb4d952c12923e25
#
_entry.id   733beb4865a17289fb4d952c12923e25
#
_cell.length_a   1.000
_cell.length_b   1.000
_cell.length_c   1.000
_cell.angle_alpha   90.00
_cell.angle_beta   90.00
_cell.angle_gamma   90.00
#
_symmetry.space_group_name_H-M   'P 1'
#
loop_
_entity.id
_entity.type
_entity.pdbx_description
1 polymer ?
#
loop_
_entity_poly.entity_id
_entity_poly.type
_entity_poly.pdbx_seq_one_letter_code
_entity_poly.pdbx_strand_id
1 'polypeptide(L)'
;MKAMKRYAICAVALLGMAVTLRAAEPADSLAGVPDTVQTAAAEGAEGDAAATAAAAQTADKETALTEAQLWDKANTAYINSDFHTAIDVYNQILARGLGSAKLYYNLGNACFKDERLGEAILNYNRALRLAPGNDDIRYNLGVAEAMTKDNIEAIPEFFLASWLRAVRHVMGCTSWSILSLVALLAALGLFLLYLLAQRLPLRKAGFYGTLVAFLLFVVTTWFAAGERHEILDDTQAVVMTASTAVKSSPDKSSTDLFVLHEGTKVT
;
A
#
# COMPACT_ATOMS: atom_id res chain seq x y z
N MET A 1 42.43 8.36 -25.98
CA MET A 1 41.23 9.24 -25.87
C MET A 1 40.03 8.83 -26.72
N LYS A 2 40.20 8.28 -27.98
CA LYS A 2 39.07 7.83 -28.80
C LYS A 2 38.41 6.52 -28.34
N ALA A 3 39.13 5.60 -27.73
CA ALA A 3 38.62 4.33 -27.21
C ALA A 3 37.72 4.49 -25.95
N MET A 4 38.13 5.33 -25.00
CA MET A 4 37.33 5.61 -23.79
C MET A 4 35.95 6.21 -24.10
N LYS A 5 35.82 7.02 -25.20
CA LYS A 5 34.54 7.59 -25.60
C LYS A 5 33.54 6.55 -26.11
N ARG A 6 33.99 5.45 -26.73
CA ARG A 6 33.13 4.36 -27.20
C ARG A 6 32.58 3.54 -26.05
N TYR A 7 33.34 3.27 -25.00
CA TYR A 7 32.89 2.54 -23.83
C TYR A 7 31.88 3.33 -22.98
N ALA A 8 32.04 4.65 -22.89
CA ALA A 8 31.10 5.50 -22.16
C ALA A 8 29.72 5.57 -22.85
N ILE A 9 29.66 5.59 -24.18
CA ILE A 9 28.41 5.58 -24.95
C ILE A 9 27.72 4.22 -24.83
N CYS A 10 28.48 3.12 -24.87
CA CYS A 10 27.93 1.77 -24.65
C CYS A 10 27.41 1.57 -23.22
N ALA A 11 28.07 2.15 -22.20
CA ALA A 11 27.60 2.05 -20.81
C ALA A 11 26.29 2.82 -20.57
N VAL A 12 26.10 3.97 -21.20
CA VAL A 12 24.86 4.75 -21.12
C VAL A 12 23.72 4.05 -21.87
N ALA A 13 24.01 3.42 -23.02
CA ALA A 13 23.03 2.65 -23.78
C ALA A 13 22.62 1.35 -23.05
N LEU A 14 23.55 0.68 -22.36
CA LEU A 14 23.26 -0.51 -21.56
C LEU A 14 22.46 -0.19 -20.29
N LEU A 15 22.68 0.95 -19.64
CA LEU A 15 21.87 1.41 -18.49
C LEU A 15 20.44 1.79 -18.94
N GLY A 16 20.27 2.42 -20.11
CA GLY A 16 18.96 2.74 -20.67
C GLY A 16 18.14 1.49 -21.03
N MET A 17 18.80 0.41 -21.50
CA MET A 17 18.14 -0.86 -21.83
C MET A 17 17.73 -1.68 -20.60
N ALA A 18 18.42 -1.55 -19.48
CA ALA A 18 18.09 -2.29 -18.25
C ALA A 18 16.83 -1.75 -17.54
N VAL A 19 16.44 -0.50 -17.78
CA VAL A 19 15.25 0.13 -17.19
C VAL A 19 13.97 -0.22 -17.97
N THR A 20 14.08 -0.56 -19.27
CA THR A 20 12.92 -0.90 -20.11
C THR A 20 12.48 -2.37 -20.00
N LEU A 21 13.27 -3.24 -19.35
CA LEU A 21 13.01 -4.68 -19.32
C LEU A 21 12.24 -5.18 -18.07
N ARG A 22 11.75 -4.32 -17.19
CA ARG A 22 11.05 -4.77 -15.97
C ARG A 22 9.68 -4.12 -15.72
N ALA A 23 9.06 -3.62 -16.77
CA ALA A 23 7.67 -3.19 -16.75
C ALA A 23 6.81 -4.06 -17.69
N ALA A 24 7.02 -5.38 -17.67
CA ALA A 24 6.10 -6.32 -18.29
C ALA A 24 5.55 -7.24 -17.19
N GLU A 25 4.25 -7.16 -17.00
CA GLU A 25 3.43 -8.06 -16.22
C GLU A 25 3.69 -9.53 -16.60
N PRO A 26 3.55 -10.47 -15.69
CA PRO A 26 3.42 -11.87 -16.06
C PRO A 26 2.00 -12.11 -16.54
N ALA A 27 1.83 -12.13 -17.84
CA ALA A 27 0.72 -12.80 -18.47
C ALA A 27 0.97 -14.31 -18.42
N ASP A 28 -0.02 -15.00 -17.90
CA ASP A 28 -0.51 -16.32 -18.25
C ASP A 28 0.34 -17.14 -19.24
N SER A 29 0.83 -18.30 -18.81
CA SER A 29 1.04 -19.42 -19.74
C SER A 29 0.81 -20.75 -19.03
N LEU A 30 -0.37 -21.27 -19.25
CA LEU A 30 -0.65 -22.70 -19.29
C LEU A 30 0.19 -23.33 -20.42
N ALA A 31 0.96 -24.34 -20.12
CA ALA A 31 1.09 -25.58 -20.90
C ALA A 31 2.27 -26.44 -20.47
N GLY A 32 2.03 -27.72 -20.30
CA GLY A 32 3.08 -28.72 -20.45
C GLY A 32 3.19 -29.74 -19.33
N VAL A 33 2.27 -30.68 -19.27
CA VAL A 33 2.46 -32.02 -18.69
C VAL A 33 3.33 -32.83 -19.65
N PRO A 34 4.27 -33.61 -19.16
CA PRO A 34 4.35 -34.98 -19.66
C PRO A 34 4.29 -36.03 -18.55
N ASP A 35 3.42 -37.00 -18.83
CA ASP A 35 3.39 -38.31 -18.23
C ASP A 35 4.75 -39.01 -18.28
N THR A 36 5.12 -39.67 -17.19
CA THR A 36 5.76 -40.97 -17.25
C THR A 36 5.42 -41.80 -16.02
N VAL A 37 4.71 -42.87 -16.32
CA VAL A 37 4.43 -44.04 -15.46
C VAL A 37 5.69 -44.89 -15.36
N GLN A 38 6.04 -45.42 -14.18
CA GLN A 38 6.28 -46.85 -13.94
C GLN A 38 6.79 -47.11 -12.53
N THR A 39 5.93 -47.85 -11.83
CA THR A 39 6.11 -49.13 -11.13
C THR A 39 7.36 -49.39 -10.28
N ALA A 40 7.14 -49.68 -9.01
CA ALA A 40 7.39 -51.01 -8.44
C ALA A 40 7.03 -51.04 -6.95
N ALA A 41 6.49 -52.14 -6.61
CA ALA A 41 5.82 -52.65 -5.42
C ALA A 41 6.69 -52.71 -4.15
N ALA A 42 5.92 -52.73 -3.07
CA ALA A 42 6.02 -53.58 -1.87
C ALA A 42 6.73 -53.00 -0.63
N GLU A 43 5.96 -53.13 0.42
CA GLU A 43 6.27 -53.36 1.85
C GLU A 43 6.17 -52.17 2.80
N GLY A 44 5.24 -52.32 3.75
CA GLY A 44 5.35 -51.86 5.09
C GLY A 44 4.13 -51.08 5.60
N ALA A 45 3.20 -51.77 6.22
CA ALA A 45 2.05 -51.23 6.97
C ALA A 45 2.54 -50.42 8.18
N GLU A 46 2.74 -49.13 7.99
CA GLU A 46 2.82 -48.08 9.05
C GLU A 46 2.59 -46.69 8.48
N GLY A 47 2.17 -46.57 7.20
CA GLY A 47 1.99 -45.33 6.48
C GLY A 47 0.59 -44.72 6.47
N ASP A 48 -0.44 -45.40 6.96
CA ASP A 48 -1.84 -45.00 6.73
C ASP A 48 -2.29 -43.76 7.54
N ALA A 49 -1.73 -43.54 8.70
CA ALA A 49 -2.10 -42.36 9.52
C ALA A 49 -1.47 -41.04 8.98
N ALA A 50 -0.24 -41.13 8.50
CA ALA A 50 0.46 -39.96 7.94
C ALA A 50 -0.02 -39.63 6.53
N ALA A 51 -0.35 -40.61 5.71
CA ALA A 51 -0.94 -40.43 4.38
C ALA A 51 -2.36 -39.87 4.45
N THR A 52 -3.16 -40.28 5.42
CA THR A 52 -4.53 -39.77 5.66
C THR A 52 -4.48 -38.33 6.17
N ALA A 53 -3.53 -38.00 7.04
CA ALA A 53 -3.32 -36.62 7.50
C ALA A 53 -2.80 -35.70 6.38
N ALA A 54 -1.88 -36.18 5.53
CA ALA A 54 -1.40 -35.45 4.38
C ALA A 54 -2.46 -35.25 3.29
N ALA A 55 -3.29 -36.28 3.04
CA ALA A 55 -4.42 -36.21 2.13
C ALA A 55 -5.53 -35.28 2.64
N ALA A 56 -5.78 -35.25 3.95
CA ALA A 56 -6.72 -34.30 4.56
C ALA A 56 -6.19 -32.84 4.45
N GLN A 57 -4.90 -32.64 4.65
CA GLN A 57 -4.27 -31.29 4.50
C GLN A 57 -4.20 -30.83 3.03
N THR A 58 -4.07 -31.74 2.07
CA THR A 58 -4.13 -31.43 0.63
C THR A 58 -5.55 -31.19 0.16
N ALA A 59 -6.54 -31.95 0.66
CA ALA A 59 -7.96 -31.75 0.39
C ALA A 59 -8.47 -30.41 0.95
N ASP A 60 -8.05 -30.01 2.17
CA ASP A 60 -8.37 -28.69 2.73
C ASP A 60 -7.71 -27.54 1.94
N LYS A 61 -6.54 -27.78 1.36
CA LYS A 61 -5.84 -26.78 0.53
C LYS A 61 -6.44 -26.67 -0.88
N GLU A 62 -7.04 -27.73 -1.39
CA GLU A 62 -7.69 -27.77 -2.70
C GLU A 62 -9.12 -27.20 -2.67
N THR A 63 -9.77 -27.18 -1.50
CA THR A 63 -11.08 -26.54 -1.28
C THR A 63 -11.00 -25.08 -0.84
N ALA A 64 -9.81 -24.57 -0.49
CA ALA A 64 -9.63 -23.17 -0.11
C ALA A 64 -9.76 -22.27 -1.34
N LEU A 65 -10.81 -21.43 -1.36
CA LEU A 65 -11.02 -20.45 -2.42
C LEU A 65 -9.75 -19.62 -2.67
N THR A 66 -9.42 -19.39 -3.94
CA THR A 66 -8.33 -18.48 -4.32
C THR A 66 -8.65 -17.05 -3.91
N GLU A 67 -7.64 -16.19 -3.87
CA GLU A 67 -7.81 -14.76 -3.57
C GLU A 67 -8.82 -14.10 -4.52
N ALA A 68 -8.71 -14.36 -5.82
CA ALA A 68 -9.64 -13.85 -6.82
C ALA A 68 -11.08 -14.30 -6.59
N GLN A 69 -11.28 -15.57 -6.24
CA GLN A 69 -12.61 -16.11 -5.92
C GLN A 69 -13.19 -15.50 -4.64
N LEU A 70 -12.37 -15.27 -3.61
CA LEU A 70 -12.82 -14.57 -2.40
C LEU A 70 -13.17 -13.11 -2.73
N TRP A 71 -12.38 -12.45 -3.55
CA TRP A 71 -12.64 -11.09 -3.99
C TRP A 71 -13.98 -10.98 -4.75
N ASP A 72 -14.23 -11.87 -5.70
CA ASP A 72 -15.47 -11.92 -6.45
C ASP A 72 -16.67 -12.27 -5.56
N LYS A 73 -16.50 -13.20 -4.63
CA LYS A 73 -17.52 -13.57 -3.64
C LYS A 73 -17.88 -12.37 -2.75
N ALA A 74 -16.89 -11.65 -2.24
CA ALA A 74 -17.13 -10.48 -1.40
C ALA A 74 -17.84 -9.36 -2.16
N ASN A 75 -17.40 -9.06 -3.40
CA ASN A 75 -18.04 -8.06 -4.24
C ASN A 75 -19.49 -8.46 -4.61
N THR A 76 -19.73 -9.73 -4.90
CA THR A 76 -21.08 -10.26 -5.19
C THR A 76 -21.99 -10.12 -3.98
N ALA A 77 -21.52 -10.47 -2.79
CA ALA A 77 -22.26 -10.28 -1.54
C ALA A 77 -22.59 -8.80 -1.32
N TYR A 78 -21.63 -7.91 -1.53
CA TYR A 78 -21.84 -6.44 -1.42
C TYR A 78 -22.90 -5.93 -2.39
N ILE A 79 -22.86 -6.35 -3.67
CA ILE A 79 -23.84 -5.97 -4.70
C ILE A 79 -25.25 -6.48 -4.33
N ASN A 80 -25.34 -7.66 -3.74
CA ASN A 80 -26.58 -8.24 -3.27
C ASN A 80 -27.07 -7.65 -1.94
N SER A 81 -26.42 -6.62 -1.42
CA SER A 81 -26.70 -5.98 -0.13
C SER A 81 -26.52 -6.92 1.08
N ASP A 82 -25.84 -8.06 0.91
CA ASP A 82 -25.40 -8.92 2.00
C ASP A 82 -24.06 -8.42 2.56
N PHE A 83 -24.15 -7.31 3.29
CA PHE A 83 -22.96 -6.60 3.78
C PHE A 83 -22.21 -7.41 4.82
N HIS A 84 -22.92 -8.17 5.65
CA HIS A 84 -22.32 -9.03 6.66
C HIS A 84 -21.41 -10.09 6.02
N THR A 85 -21.91 -10.84 5.04
CA THR A 85 -21.10 -11.82 4.29
C THR A 85 -19.94 -11.15 3.54
N ALA A 86 -20.15 -9.95 2.98
CA ALA A 86 -19.08 -9.20 2.31
C ALA A 86 -17.95 -8.87 3.28
N ILE A 87 -18.27 -8.37 4.49
CA ILE A 87 -17.30 -8.06 5.55
C ILE A 87 -16.51 -9.32 5.95
N ASP A 88 -17.18 -10.42 6.18
CA ASP A 88 -16.53 -11.68 6.57
C ASP A 88 -15.55 -12.18 5.52
N VAL A 89 -15.93 -12.12 4.24
CA VAL A 89 -15.06 -12.56 3.14
C VAL A 89 -13.90 -11.59 2.91
N TYR A 90 -14.09 -10.26 3.01
CA TYR A 90 -12.97 -9.31 2.96
C TYR A 90 -11.99 -9.52 4.12
N ASN A 91 -12.50 -9.80 5.33
CA ASN A 91 -11.65 -10.12 6.48
C ASN A 91 -10.86 -11.43 6.28
N GLN A 92 -11.42 -12.43 5.60
CA GLN A 92 -10.68 -13.65 5.22
C GLN A 92 -9.50 -13.33 4.28
N ILE A 93 -9.66 -12.38 3.35
CA ILE A 93 -8.55 -11.90 2.49
C ILE A 93 -7.48 -11.21 3.34
N LEU A 94 -7.89 -10.34 4.26
CA LEU A 94 -6.95 -9.66 5.18
C LEU A 94 -6.19 -10.65 6.07
N ALA A 95 -6.86 -11.70 6.57
CA ALA A 95 -6.24 -12.75 7.40
C ALA A 95 -5.13 -13.52 6.66
N ARG A 96 -5.15 -13.54 5.33
CA ARG A 96 -4.08 -14.09 4.48
C ARG A 96 -2.89 -13.13 4.31
N GLY A 97 -2.90 -11.96 4.95
CA GLY A 97 -1.85 -10.95 4.83
C GLY A 97 -1.94 -10.07 3.57
N LEU A 98 -3.04 -10.11 2.85
CA LEU A 98 -3.24 -9.42 1.58
C LEU A 98 -3.95 -8.08 1.80
N GLY A 99 -3.23 -7.11 2.38
CA GLY A 99 -3.75 -5.76 2.61
C GLY A 99 -3.52 -4.85 1.41
N SER A 100 -4.58 -4.22 0.89
CA SER A 100 -4.48 -3.19 -0.16
C SER A 100 -5.44 -2.03 0.10
N ALA A 101 -5.13 -0.85 -0.47
CA ALA A 101 -6.02 0.30 -0.34
C ALA A 101 -7.45 -0.01 -0.82
N LYS A 102 -7.57 -0.73 -1.95
CA LYS A 102 -8.86 -1.12 -2.51
C LYS A 102 -9.62 -2.09 -1.60
N LEU A 103 -8.92 -3.03 -0.96
CA LEU A 103 -9.54 -3.99 -0.03
C LEU A 103 -10.09 -3.27 1.21
N TYR A 104 -9.28 -2.43 1.84
CA TYR A 104 -9.73 -1.64 2.99
C TYR A 104 -10.86 -0.67 2.63
N TYR A 105 -10.83 -0.06 1.44
CA TYR A 105 -11.90 0.81 0.97
C TYR A 105 -13.22 0.05 0.81
N ASN A 106 -13.22 -1.11 0.13
CA ASN A 106 -14.41 -1.91 -0.06
C ASN A 106 -14.95 -2.47 1.26
N LEU A 107 -14.05 -2.90 2.17
CA LEU A 107 -14.43 -3.32 3.52
C LEU A 107 -15.04 -2.15 4.30
N GLY A 108 -14.46 -0.95 4.20
CA GLY A 108 -15.03 0.26 4.79
C GLY A 108 -16.43 0.57 4.26
N ASN A 109 -16.64 0.44 2.94
CA ASN A 109 -17.95 0.61 2.33
C ASN A 109 -18.97 -0.44 2.84
N ALA A 110 -18.55 -1.70 2.98
CA ALA A 110 -19.41 -2.76 3.50
C ALA A 110 -19.78 -2.50 4.98
N CYS A 111 -18.81 -2.15 5.82
CA CYS A 111 -19.04 -1.78 7.22
C CYS A 111 -19.97 -0.56 7.34
N PHE A 112 -19.78 0.46 6.48
CA PHE A 112 -20.64 1.65 6.47
C PHE A 112 -22.09 1.32 6.14
N LYS A 113 -22.31 0.42 5.17
CA LYS A 113 -23.64 -0.06 4.78
C LYS A 113 -24.29 -0.97 5.83
N ASP A 114 -23.47 -1.66 6.62
CA ASP A 114 -23.88 -2.53 7.75
C ASP A 114 -24.03 -1.74 9.07
N GLU A 115 -23.99 -0.39 9.01
CA GLU A 115 -24.12 0.53 10.16
C GLU A 115 -23.00 0.41 11.21
N ARG A 116 -21.87 -0.25 10.88
CA ARG A 116 -20.68 -0.40 11.73
C ARG A 116 -19.74 0.77 11.53
N LEU A 117 -20.13 1.93 12.06
CA LEU A 117 -19.48 3.21 11.76
C LEU A 117 -18.00 3.27 12.17
N GLY A 118 -17.66 2.77 13.36
CA GLY A 118 -16.28 2.74 13.85
C GLY A 118 -15.36 1.90 12.94
N GLU A 119 -15.82 0.73 12.51
CA GLU A 119 -15.05 -0.13 11.61
C GLU A 119 -14.94 0.49 10.22
N ALA A 120 -15.99 1.15 9.72
CA ALA A 120 -15.93 1.87 8.45
C ALA A 120 -14.84 2.95 8.47
N ILE A 121 -14.84 3.81 9.49
CA ILE A 121 -13.85 4.88 9.68
C ILE A 121 -12.43 4.29 9.81
N LEU A 122 -12.24 3.21 10.57
CA LEU A 122 -10.95 2.54 10.70
C LEU A 122 -10.44 2.05 9.35
N ASN A 123 -11.29 1.37 8.56
CA ASN A 123 -10.90 0.82 7.27
C ASN A 123 -10.67 1.90 6.22
N TYR A 124 -11.45 2.99 6.20
CA TYR A 124 -11.18 4.13 5.33
C TYR A 124 -9.85 4.82 5.68
N ASN A 125 -9.52 4.99 6.95
CA ASN A 125 -8.22 5.53 7.37
C ASN A 125 -7.07 4.61 6.92
N ARG A 126 -7.20 3.28 7.06
CA ARG A 126 -6.22 2.31 6.55
C ARG A 126 -6.06 2.39 5.03
N ALA A 127 -7.18 2.53 4.30
CA ALA A 127 -7.17 2.72 2.86
C ALA A 127 -6.47 4.02 2.45
N LEU A 128 -6.77 5.12 3.14
CA LEU A 128 -6.19 6.44 2.88
C LEU A 128 -4.68 6.47 3.16
N ARG A 129 -4.20 5.79 4.20
CA ARG A 129 -2.75 5.63 4.48
C ARG A 129 -2.01 4.97 3.32
N LEU A 130 -2.64 4.00 2.64
CA LEU A 130 -2.05 3.31 1.49
C LEU A 130 -2.21 4.09 0.17
N ALA A 131 -3.25 4.90 0.06
CA ALA A 131 -3.57 5.69 -1.13
C ALA A 131 -4.00 7.12 -0.75
N PRO A 132 -3.08 7.98 -0.26
CA PRO A 132 -3.40 9.29 0.30
C PRO A 132 -3.97 10.27 -0.72
N GLY A 133 -3.69 10.08 -2.02
CA GLY A 133 -4.22 10.89 -3.12
C GLY A 133 -5.59 10.45 -3.64
N ASN A 134 -6.26 9.47 -3.02
CA ASN A 134 -7.55 8.98 -3.51
C ASN A 134 -8.70 9.81 -2.92
N ASP A 135 -9.38 10.56 -3.79
CA ASP A 135 -10.47 11.45 -3.39
C ASP A 135 -11.75 10.70 -2.99
N ASP A 136 -12.03 9.52 -3.57
CA ASP A 136 -13.19 8.72 -3.23
C ASP A 136 -13.10 8.20 -1.78
N ILE A 137 -11.89 7.75 -1.38
CA ILE A 137 -11.66 7.30 0.00
C ILE A 137 -11.83 8.47 0.97
N ARG A 138 -11.26 9.64 0.62
CA ARG A 138 -11.35 10.84 1.46
C ARG A 138 -12.79 11.33 1.60
N TYR A 139 -13.54 11.29 0.52
CA TYR A 139 -14.97 11.67 0.52
C TYR A 139 -15.79 10.75 1.43
N ASN A 140 -15.65 9.42 1.25
CA ASN A 140 -16.41 8.45 2.06
C ASN A 140 -16.01 8.49 3.54
N LEU A 141 -14.72 8.70 3.83
CA LEU A 141 -14.25 8.93 5.20
C LEU A 141 -14.92 10.17 5.80
N GLY A 142 -14.93 11.30 5.09
CA GLY A 142 -15.57 12.53 5.54
C GLY A 142 -17.07 12.37 5.78
N VAL A 143 -17.78 11.59 4.93
CA VAL A 143 -19.19 11.25 5.14
C VAL A 143 -19.37 10.42 6.42
N ALA A 144 -18.51 9.42 6.65
CA ALA A 144 -18.56 8.59 7.85
C ALA A 144 -18.23 9.40 9.12
N GLU A 145 -17.20 10.24 9.09
CA GLU A 145 -16.83 11.13 10.20
C GLU A 145 -17.94 12.14 10.52
N ALA A 146 -18.67 12.66 9.53
CA ALA A 146 -19.79 13.55 9.75
C ALA A 146 -20.99 12.87 10.46
N MET A 147 -21.06 11.53 10.46
CA MET A 147 -22.08 10.76 11.17
C MET A 147 -21.66 10.41 12.61
N THR A 148 -20.41 10.66 12.99
CA THR A 148 -19.97 10.44 14.39
C THR A 148 -20.64 11.45 15.30
N LYS A 149 -20.88 11.03 16.55
CA LYS A 149 -21.51 11.89 17.54
C LYS A 149 -20.57 12.97 18.07
N ASP A 150 -19.27 12.67 18.10
CA ASP A 150 -18.23 13.56 18.61
C ASP A 150 -17.62 14.34 17.44
N ASN A 151 -17.77 15.66 17.49
CA ASN A 151 -17.10 16.56 16.55
C ASN A 151 -15.85 17.13 17.22
N ILE A 152 -14.70 16.48 17.03
CA ILE A 152 -13.44 17.00 17.54
C ILE A 152 -12.85 17.93 16.47
N GLU A 153 -12.90 19.23 16.75
CA GLU A 153 -12.27 20.22 15.88
C GLU A 153 -10.75 20.01 15.86
N ALA A 154 -10.21 19.80 14.67
CA ALA A 154 -8.76 19.71 14.49
C ALA A 154 -8.12 21.06 14.84
N ILE A 155 -7.04 21.02 15.62
CA ILE A 155 -6.26 22.23 15.92
C ILE A 155 -5.76 22.80 14.59
N PRO A 156 -6.01 24.10 14.30
CA PRO A 156 -5.58 24.70 13.04
C PRO A 156 -4.06 24.66 12.90
N GLU A 157 -3.61 23.99 11.86
CA GLU A 157 -2.19 23.89 11.54
C GLU A 157 -1.71 25.13 10.79
N PHE A 158 -0.40 25.40 10.88
CA PHE A 158 0.21 26.47 10.11
C PHE A 158 0.02 26.20 8.60
N PHE A 159 -0.48 27.19 7.87
CA PHE A 159 -0.90 27.05 6.47
C PHE A 159 0.18 26.44 5.55
N LEU A 160 1.47 26.75 5.78
CA LEU A 160 2.57 26.20 4.99
C LEU A 160 2.76 24.70 5.23
N ALA A 161 2.55 24.24 6.47
CA ALA A 161 2.61 22.82 6.82
C ALA A 161 1.46 22.05 6.13
N SER A 162 0.25 22.61 6.16
CA SER A 162 -0.93 22.04 5.48
C SER A 162 -0.74 21.98 3.97
N TRP A 163 -0.20 23.06 3.37
CA TRP A 163 0.09 23.12 1.95
C TRP A 163 1.14 22.07 1.54
N LEU A 164 2.22 21.98 2.32
CA LEU A 164 3.29 21.00 2.05
C LEU A 164 2.79 19.56 2.18
N ARG A 165 1.94 19.30 3.18
CA ARG A 165 1.26 18.01 3.34
C ARG A 165 0.34 17.73 2.16
N ALA A 166 -0.45 18.70 1.71
CA ALA A 166 -1.31 18.55 0.54
C ALA A 166 -0.52 18.21 -0.74
N VAL A 167 0.62 18.88 -0.98
CA VAL A 167 1.51 18.55 -2.12
C VAL A 167 2.09 17.15 -1.98
N ARG A 168 2.47 16.72 -0.78
CA ARG A 168 3.00 15.38 -0.52
C ARG A 168 1.95 14.31 -0.80
N HIS A 169 0.70 14.51 -0.38
CA HIS A 169 -0.42 13.57 -0.56
C HIS A 169 -0.97 13.50 -1.99
N VAL A 170 -0.51 14.34 -2.93
CA VAL A 170 -0.88 14.21 -4.35
C VAL A 170 -0.47 12.86 -4.92
N MET A 171 0.66 12.30 -4.41
CA MET A 171 1.21 11.03 -4.89
C MET A 171 1.57 10.15 -3.69
N GLY A 172 1.30 8.84 -3.79
CA GLY A 172 1.69 7.90 -2.75
C GLY A 172 3.21 7.67 -2.68
N CYS A 173 3.67 7.03 -1.60
CA CYS A 173 5.07 6.74 -1.31
C CYS A 173 5.80 6.07 -2.48
N THR A 174 5.16 5.10 -3.16
CA THR A 174 5.75 4.39 -4.31
C THR A 174 6.02 5.33 -5.48
N SER A 175 5.08 6.23 -5.80
CA SER A 175 5.23 7.18 -6.91
C SER A 175 6.35 8.20 -6.64
N TRP A 176 6.44 8.72 -5.42
CA TRP A 176 7.54 9.58 -5.00
C TRP A 176 8.90 8.88 -5.06
N SER A 177 8.95 7.59 -4.67
CA SER A 177 10.17 6.78 -4.74
C SER A 177 10.64 6.55 -6.17
N ILE A 178 9.71 6.26 -7.09
CA ILE A 178 10.03 6.11 -8.53
C ILE A 178 10.53 7.44 -9.10
N LEU A 179 9.86 8.55 -8.79
CA LEU A 179 10.26 9.87 -9.25
C LEU A 179 11.66 10.25 -8.73
N SER A 180 11.96 9.94 -7.46
CA SER A 180 13.28 10.12 -6.85
C SER A 180 14.37 9.34 -7.60
N LEU A 181 14.10 8.07 -7.94
CA LEU A 181 15.04 7.25 -8.70
C LEU A 181 15.29 7.82 -10.10
N VAL A 182 14.23 8.26 -10.79
CA VAL A 182 14.34 8.90 -12.11
C VAL A 182 15.15 10.20 -12.02
N ALA A 183 14.92 11.02 -11.00
CA ALA A 183 15.68 12.25 -10.78
C ALA A 183 17.16 11.98 -10.52
N LEU A 184 17.48 10.92 -9.75
CA LEU A 184 18.87 10.50 -9.50
C LEU A 184 19.57 10.05 -10.79
N LEU A 185 18.89 9.24 -11.61
CA LEU A 185 19.43 8.76 -12.89
C LEU A 185 19.64 9.95 -13.87
N ALA A 186 18.71 10.90 -13.89
CA ALA A 186 18.83 12.11 -14.68
C ALA A 186 20.02 12.97 -14.20
N ALA A 187 20.19 13.13 -12.89
CA ALA A 187 21.33 13.86 -12.31
C ALA A 187 22.65 13.19 -12.71
N LEU A 188 22.75 11.87 -12.63
CA LEU A 188 23.92 11.10 -13.05
C LEU A 188 24.22 11.27 -14.54
N GLY A 189 23.20 11.18 -15.41
CA GLY A 189 23.33 11.35 -16.86
C GLY A 189 23.80 12.76 -17.22
N LEU A 190 23.23 13.79 -16.58
CA LEU A 190 23.62 15.18 -16.78
C LEU A 190 25.03 15.47 -16.26
N PHE A 191 25.42 14.82 -15.15
CA PHE A 191 26.77 14.89 -14.63
C PHE A 191 27.79 14.26 -15.60
N LEU A 192 27.48 13.11 -16.18
CA LEU A 192 28.30 12.51 -17.21
C LEU A 192 28.38 13.41 -18.46
N LEU A 193 27.28 14.03 -18.86
CA LEU A 193 27.28 15.02 -19.93
C LEU A 193 28.22 16.18 -19.61
N TYR A 194 28.19 16.71 -18.39
CA TYR A 194 29.12 17.76 -17.94
C TYR A 194 30.58 17.33 -18.06
N LEU A 195 30.92 16.09 -17.69
CA LEU A 195 32.29 15.57 -17.73
C LEU A 195 32.77 15.29 -19.16
N LEU A 196 31.89 14.78 -20.04
CA LEU A 196 32.26 14.30 -21.36
C LEU A 196 32.08 15.37 -22.47
N ALA A 197 31.29 16.41 -22.24
CA ALA A 197 31.02 17.45 -23.22
C ALA A 197 32.27 18.31 -23.49
N GLN A 198 32.60 18.46 -24.77
CA GLN A 198 33.69 19.33 -25.23
C GLN A 198 33.20 20.76 -25.54
N ARG A 199 31.91 20.91 -25.86
CA ARG A 199 31.31 22.20 -26.17
C ARG A 199 30.90 22.93 -24.89
N LEU A 200 31.33 24.19 -24.74
CA LEU A 200 31.04 25.00 -23.55
C LEU A 200 29.54 25.09 -23.20
N PRO A 201 28.60 25.29 -24.16
CA PRO A 201 27.17 25.37 -23.84
C PRO A 201 26.62 24.04 -23.28
N LEU A 202 27.03 22.89 -23.82
CA LEU A 202 26.63 21.58 -23.33
C LEU A 202 27.17 21.29 -21.91
N ARG A 203 28.39 21.72 -21.65
CA ARG A 203 29.02 21.63 -20.32
C ARG A 203 28.29 22.46 -19.27
N LYS A 204 27.92 23.71 -19.63
CA LYS A 204 27.08 24.55 -18.74
C LYS A 204 25.70 23.90 -18.50
N ALA A 205 25.04 23.46 -19.56
CA ALA A 205 23.74 22.77 -19.42
C ALA A 205 23.85 21.52 -18.55
N GLY A 206 24.89 20.70 -18.70
CA GLY A 206 25.15 19.53 -17.85
C GLY A 206 25.34 19.91 -16.39
N PHE A 207 26.11 20.97 -16.10
CA PHE A 207 26.34 21.42 -14.72
C PHE A 207 25.07 21.92 -14.03
N TYR A 208 24.37 22.90 -14.64
CA TYR A 208 23.15 23.43 -14.05
C TYR A 208 22.03 22.38 -14.00
N GLY A 209 21.91 21.54 -15.05
CA GLY A 209 20.94 20.46 -15.09
C GLY A 209 21.20 19.43 -13.98
N THR A 210 22.45 19.08 -13.71
CA THR A 210 22.80 18.18 -12.58
C THR A 210 22.36 18.77 -11.26
N LEU A 211 22.62 20.06 -11.04
CA LEU A 211 22.25 20.74 -9.80
C LEU A 211 20.74 20.74 -9.58
N VAL A 212 19.95 21.04 -10.61
CA VAL A 212 18.48 21.03 -10.56
C VAL A 212 17.96 19.60 -10.33
N ALA A 213 18.47 18.61 -11.09
CA ALA A 213 18.04 17.22 -10.95
C ALA A 213 18.40 16.63 -9.57
N PHE A 214 19.55 17.00 -9.02
CA PHE A 214 19.95 16.60 -7.68
C PHE A 214 19.06 17.24 -6.61
N LEU A 215 18.70 18.52 -6.74
CA LEU A 215 17.75 19.17 -5.84
C LEU A 215 16.39 18.49 -5.88
N LEU A 216 15.89 18.18 -7.07
CA LEU A 216 14.64 17.41 -7.25
C LEU A 216 14.73 16.03 -6.60
N PHE A 217 15.84 15.32 -6.75
CA PHE A 217 16.08 14.05 -6.07
C PHE A 217 15.97 14.17 -4.54
N VAL A 218 16.59 15.19 -3.95
CA VAL A 218 16.55 15.42 -2.50
C VAL A 218 15.12 15.70 -2.04
N VAL A 219 14.39 16.58 -2.74
CA VAL A 219 13.01 16.94 -2.39
C VAL A 219 12.06 15.73 -2.52
N THR A 220 12.15 14.99 -3.62
CA THR A 220 11.28 13.82 -3.85
C THR A 220 11.59 12.68 -2.89
N THR A 221 12.86 12.49 -2.50
CA THR A 221 13.26 11.52 -1.47
C THR A 221 12.71 11.91 -0.10
N TRP A 222 12.74 13.20 0.24
CA TRP A 222 12.17 13.69 1.49
C TRP A 222 10.65 13.50 1.55
N PHE A 223 9.93 13.72 0.44
CA PHE A 223 8.51 13.44 0.35
C PHE A 223 8.21 11.94 0.49
N ALA A 224 8.97 11.08 -0.20
CA ALA A 224 8.82 9.63 -0.08
C ALA A 224 9.05 9.14 1.36
N ALA A 225 10.06 9.68 2.05
CA ALA A 225 10.35 9.36 3.45
C ALA A 225 9.23 9.82 4.39
N GLY A 226 8.66 11.01 4.15
CA GLY A 226 7.53 11.51 4.93
C GLY A 226 6.26 10.67 4.77
N GLU A 227 5.93 10.25 3.54
CA GLU A 227 4.80 9.34 3.29
C GLU A 227 5.02 7.97 3.96
N ARG A 228 6.25 7.44 3.86
CA ARG A 228 6.59 6.18 4.53
C ARG A 228 6.44 6.27 6.04
N HIS A 229 6.86 7.38 6.64
CA HIS A 229 6.72 7.59 8.08
C HIS A 229 5.24 7.57 8.49
N GLU A 230 4.38 8.26 7.75
CA GLU A 230 2.95 8.31 8.02
C GLU A 230 2.25 6.94 7.85
N ILE A 231 2.70 6.11 6.89
CA ILE A 231 2.21 4.74 6.74
C ILE A 231 2.60 3.86 7.95
N LEU A 232 3.77 4.09 8.54
CA LEU A 232 4.29 3.32 9.67
C LEU A 232 3.88 3.88 11.03
N ASP A 233 3.23 5.04 11.06
CA ASP A 233 2.79 5.67 12.31
C ASP A 233 1.54 4.96 12.85
N ASP A 234 1.66 4.34 14.01
CA ASP A 234 0.62 3.57 14.69
C ASP A 234 0.01 4.34 15.90
N THR A 235 0.24 5.66 16.00
CA THR A 235 -0.24 6.46 17.12
C THR A 235 -1.73 6.76 17.07
N GLN A 236 -2.37 6.54 15.92
CA GLN A 236 -3.80 6.84 15.74
C GLN A 236 -4.67 5.62 16.06
N ALA A 237 -5.73 5.83 16.83
CA ALA A 237 -6.74 4.83 17.15
C ALA A 237 -8.16 5.36 16.87
N VAL A 238 -9.09 4.44 16.64
CA VAL A 238 -10.52 4.74 16.47
C VAL A 238 -11.29 4.05 17.60
N VAL A 239 -12.19 4.77 18.24
CA VAL A 239 -13.07 4.21 19.29
C VAL A 239 -14.09 3.28 18.63
N MET A 240 -14.11 2.01 19.08
CA MET A 240 -14.98 0.95 18.51
C MET A 240 -16.22 0.68 19.37
N THR A 241 -16.24 1.17 20.61
CA THR A 241 -17.36 0.98 21.54
C THR A 241 -18.37 2.12 21.38
N ALA A 242 -19.64 1.84 21.61
CA ALA A 242 -20.71 2.84 21.53
C ALA A 242 -20.43 4.08 22.39
N SER A 243 -19.78 3.91 23.56
CA SER A 243 -19.27 5.01 24.38
C SER A 243 -18.17 4.52 25.33
N THR A 244 -17.17 5.36 25.56
CA THR A 244 -16.04 5.09 26.47
C THR A 244 -15.73 6.36 27.28
N ALA A 245 -15.70 6.24 28.61
CA ALA A 245 -15.31 7.35 29.47
C ALA A 245 -13.80 7.48 29.55
N VAL A 246 -13.29 8.66 29.25
CA VAL A 246 -11.89 9.03 29.48
C VAL A 246 -11.72 9.52 30.91
N LYS A 247 -10.84 8.89 31.67
CA LYS A 247 -10.61 9.13 33.08
C LYS A 247 -9.36 9.96 33.32
N SER A 248 -9.34 10.68 34.44
CA SER A 248 -8.21 11.53 34.84
C SER A 248 -6.96 10.72 35.25
N SER A 249 -7.11 9.45 35.60
CA SER A 249 -6.02 8.52 35.91
C SER A 249 -6.41 7.08 35.58
N PRO A 250 -5.46 6.12 35.45
CA PRO A 250 -5.74 4.71 35.13
C PRO A 250 -6.58 3.96 36.17
N ASP A 251 -6.89 4.59 37.33
CA ASP A 251 -7.66 3.96 38.39
C ASP A 251 -9.16 3.96 38.09
N LYS A 252 -9.85 2.87 38.39
CA LYS A 252 -11.30 2.70 38.20
C LYS A 252 -12.13 3.74 38.99
N SER A 253 -11.62 4.22 40.12
CA SER A 253 -12.27 5.20 40.98
C SER A 253 -12.03 6.65 40.57
N SER A 254 -11.23 6.90 39.55
CA SER A 254 -10.90 8.26 39.09
C SER A 254 -12.10 8.93 38.39
N THR A 255 -12.12 10.27 38.46
CA THR A 255 -13.17 11.10 37.85
C THR A 255 -13.18 10.97 36.32
N ASP A 256 -14.35 10.83 35.73
CA ASP A 256 -14.55 10.88 34.31
C ASP A 256 -14.38 12.32 33.79
N LEU A 257 -13.53 12.53 32.83
CA LEU A 257 -13.26 13.85 32.24
C LEU A 257 -14.25 14.15 31.09
N PHE A 258 -14.41 13.20 30.19
CA PHE A 258 -15.35 13.26 29.08
C PHE A 258 -15.64 11.85 28.53
N VAL A 259 -16.66 11.76 27.71
CA VAL A 259 -17.07 10.49 27.06
C VAL A 259 -16.78 10.58 25.56
N LEU A 260 -16.14 9.55 25.02
CA LEU A 260 -15.94 9.38 23.59
C LEU A 260 -16.94 8.36 23.06
N HIS A 261 -17.43 8.58 21.85
CA HIS A 261 -18.36 7.70 21.17
C HIS A 261 -17.68 6.95 20.00
N GLU A 262 -18.39 5.95 19.48
CA GLU A 262 -17.94 5.14 18.35
C GLU A 262 -17.55 6.02 17.14
N GLY A 263 -16.48 5.64 16.46
CA GLY A 263 -15.96 6.34 15.30
C GLY A 263 -15.04 7.51 15.62
N THR A 264 -14.94 7.93 16.87
CA THR A 264 -14.05 9.03 17.28
C THR A 264 -12.60 8.64 17.09
N LYS A 265 -11.83 9.47 16.37
CA LYS A 265 -10.40 9.31 16.14
C LYS A 265 -9.62 9.97 17.27
N VAL A 266 -8.68 9.25 17.86
CA VAL A 266 -7.78 9.73 18.93
C VAL A 266 -6.32 9.52 18.50
N THR A 267 -5.42 10.44 18.90
CA THR A 267 -3.98 10.42 18.62
C THR A 267 -3.17 10.52 19.89
#